data_beeca98e0bc8c1441ac5efb8158740f8
#
_entry.id   beeca98e0bc8c1441ac5efb8158740f8
#
_cell.length_a   1.000
_cell.length_b   1.000
_cell.length_c   1.000
_cell.angle_alpha   90.00
_cell.angle_beta   90.00
_cell.angle_gamma   90.00
#
_symmetry.space_group_name_H-M   'P 1'
#
loop_
_entity.id
_entity.type
_entity.pdbx_description
1 polymer ?
#
loop_
_entity_poly.entity_id
_entity_poly.type
_entity_poly.pdbx_seq_one_letter_code
_entity_poly.pdbx_strand_id
1 'polypeptide(L)'
;MTTRALASNVKSNFMKVVASGIVDKYIGESARVIREMFAYAKSHQPCIIFIDEIDAIGGRRLSDGTSSDREIQRTLMELLGQLDGFDDIGQVKTIMATNRPDVLDPALLRPGRLDRKVEIPLPNEAARVDILKIHAKKISKYGSIDYDSIAKICEDFNGADLRNVCTEAGMFAIREDRDLVLEEDFFKAARKIKEQKKLETKLEYNKI
;
A
#
# COMPACT_ATOMS: atom_id res chain seq x y z
N MET A 1 3.22 -1.80 4.80
CA MET A 1 4.05 -1.90 6.03
C MET A 1 3.81 -0.75 7.00
N THR A 2 3.81 0.49 6.55
CA THR A 2 3.59 1.72 7.33
C THR A 2 2.35 1.68 8.22
N THR A 3 1.21 1.19 7.71
CA THR A 3 -0.05 1.11 8.45
C THR A 3 -0.03 0.13 9.61
N ARG A 4 0.68 -1.01 9.47
CA ARG A 4 0.86 -1.96 10.58
C ARG A 4 1.76 -1.39 11.67
N ALA A 5 2.81 -0.66 11.29
CA ALA A 5 3.68 0.03 12.24
C ALA A 5 2.92 1.12 13.00
N LEU A 6 2.05 1.88 12.31
CA LEU A 6 1.18 2.86 12.95
C LEU A 6 0.25 2.21 13.97
N ALA A 7 -0.44 1.14 13.59
CA ALA A 7 -1.37 0.42 14.46
C ALA A 7 -0.69 -0.15 15.72
N SER A 8 0.59 -0.58 15.61
CA SER A 8 1.32 -1.12 16.76
C SER A 8 1.84 -0.04 17.73
N ASN A 9 2.02 1.20 17.24
CA ASN A 9 2.55 2.30 18.04
C ASN A 9 1.49 3.18 18.70
N VAL A 10 0.26 3.13 18.19
CA VAL A 10 -0.85 3.95 18.72
C VAL A 10 -1.79 3.03 19.51
N LYS A 11 -2.09 3.42 20.77
CA LYS A 11 -3.08 2.73 21.61
C LYS A 11 -4.50 3.06 21.13
N SER A 12 -4.88 2.61 19.94
CA SER A 12 -6.19 2.84 19.33
C SER A 12 -6.65 1.60 18.58
N ASN A 13 -7.97 1.46 18.44
CA ASN A 13 -8.55 0.45 17.58
C ASN A 13 -8.15 0.75 16.11
N PHE A 14 -7.93 -0.29 15.33
CA PHE A 14 -7.49 -0.14 13.94
C PHE A 14 -8.36 -0.98 13.03
N MET A 15 -9.00 -0.31 12.06
CA MET A 15 -9.81 -0.94 11.03
C MET A 15 -9.15 -0.74 9.67
N LYS A 16 -8.91 -1.83 8.94
CA LYS A 16 -8.41 -1.78 7.57
C LYS A 16 -9.49 -2.22 6.60
N VAL A 17 -9.72 -1.40 5.59
CA VAL A 17 -10.68 -1.65 4.50
C VAL A 17 -9.98 -1.42 3.17
N VAL A 18 -10.37 -2.17 2.14
CA VAL A 18 -9.92 -1.98 0.75
C VAL A 18 -11.13 -1.50 -0.05
N ALA A 19 -11.03 -0.32 -0.65
CA ALA A 19 -12.16 0.34 -1.30
C ALA A 19 -12.70 -0.43 -2.50
N SER A 20 -11.85 -1.08 -3.30
CA SER A 20 -12.26 -1.96 -4.40
C SER A 20 -13.17 -3.10 -3.91
N GLY A 21 -12.82 -3.72 -2.78
CA GLY A 21 -13.62 -4.80 -2.19
C GLY A 21 -15.02 -4.38 -1.70
N ILE A 22 -15.23 -3.08 -1.40
CA ILE A 22 -16.56 -2.56 -1.05
C ILE A 22 -17.43 -2.49 -2.31
N VAL A 23 -16.88 -1.98 -3.42
CA VAL A 23 -17.61 -1.81 -4.68
C VAL A 23 -17.94 -3.15 -5.31
N ASP A 24 -16.98 -4.08 -5.37
CA ASP A 24 -17.14 -5.35 -6.07
C ASP A 24 -18.05 -6.33 -5.32
N LYS A 25 -17.98 -6.34 -3.99
CA LYS A 25 -18.65 -7.35 -3.17
C LYS A 25 -20.05 -6.97 -2.73
N TYR A 26 -20.35 -5.69 -2.66
CA TYR A 26 -21.58 -5.15 -2.07
C TYR A 26 -22.34 -4.26 -3.06
N ILE A 27 -22.56 -4.74 -4.29
CA ILE A 27 -23.33 -4.02 -5.33
C ILE A 27 -24.71 -3.67 -4.79
N GLY A 28 -25.08 -2.39 -4.81
CA GLY A 28 -26.34 -1.86 -4.27
C GLY A 28 -26.29 -1.49 -2.78
N GLU A 29 -25.28 -1.94 -2.02
CA GLU A 29 -25.17 -1.74 -0.58
C GLU A 29 -23.89 -0.99 -0.13
N SER A 30 -23.01 -0.62 -1.07
CA SER A 30 -21.70 -0.04 -0.79
C SER A 30 -21.77 1.20 0.12
N ALA A 31 -22.75 2.07 -0.10
CA ALA A 31 -22.97 3.25 0.76
C ALA A 31 -23.39 2.86 2.20
N ARG A 32 -24.18 1.76 2.36
CA ARG A 32 -24.54 1.25 3.68
C ARG A 32 -23.33 0.73 4.42
N VAL A 33 -22.45 0.00 3.75
CA VAL A 33 -21.20 -0.53 4.33
C VAL A 33 -20.32 0.61 4.84
N ILE A 34 -20.18 1.71 4.09
CA ILE A 34 -19.44 2.90 4.53
C ILE A 34 -20.06 3.46 5.82
N ARG A 35 -21.37 3.62 5.87
CA ARG A 35 -22.07 4.14 7.05
C ARG A 35 -21.88 3.24 8.28
N GLU A 36 -22.05 1.93 8.12
CA GLU A 36 -21.87 0.95 9.20
C GLU A 36 -20.41 0.93 9.70
N MET A 37 -19.44 1.06 8.80
CA MET A 37 -18.01 1.15 9.13
C MET A 37 -17.72 2.37 10.02
N PHE A 38 -18.23 3.54 9.67
CA PHE A 38 -18.04 4.74 10.49
C PHE A 38 -18.81 4.66 11.82
N ALA A 39 -20.01 4.10 11.81
CA ALA A 39 -20.79 3.88 13.03
C ALA A 39 -20.06 2.93 14.00
N TYR A 40 -19.48 1.84 13.47
CA TYR A 40 -18.67 0.92 14.26
C TYR A 40 -17.43 1.62 14.83
N ALA A 41 -16.71 2.42 14.01
CA ALA A 41 -15.55 3.16 14.49
C ALA A 41 -15.90 4.18 15.59
N LYS A 42 -17.06 4.84 15.49
CA LYS A 42 -17.58 5.76 16.52
C LYS A 42 -17.88 5.05 17.83
N SER A 43 -18.39 3.82 17.79
CA SER A 43 -18.67 3.02 19.00
C SER A 43 -17.42 2.41 19.66
N HIS A 44 -16.29 2.38 18.93
CA HIS A 44 -15.02 1.79 19.40
C HIS A 44 -13.88 2.80 19.44
N GLN A 45 -14.16 4.00 19.89
CA GLN A 45 -13.15 5.07 20.02
C GLN A 45 -12.12 4.77 21.13
N PRO A 46 -10.87 5.23 20.98
CA PRO A 46 -10.27 5.87 19.80
C PRO A 46 -10.05 4.87 18.67
N CYS A 47 -10.37 5.25 17.44
CA CYS A 47 -10.29 4.35 16.28
C CYS A 47 -9.60 5.03 15.08
N ILE A 48 -8.78 4.24 14.35
CA ILE A 48 -8.18 4.64 13.08
C ILE A 48 -8.80 3.79 11.98
N ILE A 49 -9.42 4.43 11.00
CA ILE A 49 -9.91 3.78 9.78
C ILE A 49 -8.84 3.97 8.70
N PHE A 50 -8.31 2.86 8.18
CA PHE A 50 -7.40 2.87 7.03
C PHE A 50 -8.13 2.34 5.80
N ILE A 51 -8.27 3.19 4.78
CA ILE A 51 -8.91 2.86 3.51
C ILE A 51 -7.82 2.78 2.44
N ASP A 52 -7.61 1.58 1.91
CA ASP A 52 -6.66 1.31 0.84
C ASP A 52 -7.35 1.40 -0.54
N GLU A 53 -6.61 1.76 -1.59
CA GLU A 53 -7.11 1.86 -2.96
C GLU A 53 -8.33 2.80 -3.09
N ILE A 54 -8.27 3.96 -2.44
CA ILE A 54 -9.40 4.89 -2.40
C ILE A 54 -9.83 5.38 -3.79
N ASP A 55 -8.97 5.32 -4.79
CA ASP A 55 -9.26 5.65 -6.18
C ASP A 55 -10.35 4.76 -6.79
N ALA A 56 -10.62 3.57 -6.24
CA ALA A 56 -11.74 2.73 -6.67
C ALA A 56 -13.12 3.38 -6.41
N ILE A 57 -13.24 4.17 -5.33
CA ILE A 57 -14.46 4.90 -4.97
C ILE A 57 -14.33 6.38 -5.33
N GLY A 58 -13.17 6.96 -5.06
CA GLY A 58 -12.90 8.39 -5.15
C GLY A 58 -12.30 8.84 -6.47
N GLY A 59 -12.21 7.99 -7.50
CA GLY A 59 -11.69 8.35 -8.81
C GLY A 59 -12.66 9.21 -9.62
N ARG A 60 -12.12 10.21 -10.35
CA ARG A 60 -12.88 10.93 -11.37
C ARG A 60 -13.27 9.96 -12.48
N ARG A 61 -14.54 9.81 -12.73
CA ARG A 61 -15.04 9.06 -13.89
C ARG A 61 -15.77 10.02 -14.82
N LEU A 62 -15.52 9.88 -16.12
CA LEU A 62 -16.40 10.42 -17.15
C LEU A 62 -17.67 9.58 -17.06
N SER A 63 -18.80 10.24 -16.75
CA SER A 63 -20.08 9.56 -16.49
C SER A 63 -20.63 8.94 -17.78
N ASP A 64 -20.31 7.66 -18.01
CA ASP A 64 -20.91 6.89 -19.11
C ASP A 64 -22.35 6.45 -18.79
N GLY A 65 -22.90 6.90 -17.66
CA GLY A 65 -24.30 6.70 -17.28
C GLY A 65 -24.65 5.27 -16.85
N THR A 66 -23.67 4.41 -16.61
CA THR A 66 -23.91 3.03 -16.18
C THR A 66 -24.45 2.95 -14.75
N SER A 67 -25.16 1.87 -14.44
CA SER A 67 -25.67 1.62 -13.07
C SER A 67 -24.55 1.52 -12.05
N SER A 68 -23.41 0.97 -12.44
CA SER A 68 -22.19 0.86 -11.63
C SER A 68 -21.62 2.23 -11.28
N ASP A 69 -21.59 3.16 -12.23
CA ASP A 69 -21.06 4.52 -12.00
C ASP A 69 -21.92 5.31 -11.00
N ARG A 70 -23.24 5.16 -11.09
CA ARG A 70 -24.17 5.79 -10.13
C ARG A 70 -23.98 5.26 -8.71
N GLU A 71 -23.71 3.97 -8.58
CA GLU A 71 -23.45 3.37 -7.28
C GLU A 71 -22.14 3.85 -6.67
N ILE A 72 -21.06 3.88 -7.44
CA ILE A 72 -19.77 4.40 -7.00
C ILE A 72 -19.90 5.86 -6.58
N GLN A 73 -20.64 6.67 -7.36
CA GLN A 73 -20.90 8.06 -7.02
C GLN A 73 -21.71 8.19 -5.72
N ARG A 74 -22.71 7.34 -5.50
CA ARG A 74 -23.47 7.30 -4.25
C ARG A 74 -22.59 6.92 -3.06
N THR A 75 -21.70 5.96 -3.24
CA THR A 75 -20.73 5.53 -2.23
C THR A 75 -19.75 6.65 -1.89
N LEU A 76 -19.25 7.37 -2.90
CA LEU A 76 -18.41 8.55 -2.71
C LEU A 76 -19.15 9.63 -1.92
N MET A 77 -20.40 9.94 -2.28
CA MET A 77 -21.20 10.95 -1.57
C MET A 77 -21.43 10.56 -0.10
N GLU A 78 -21.69 9.30 0.19
CA GLU A 78 -21.80 8.81 1.57
C GLU A 78 -20.47 8.98 2.33
N LEU A 79 -19.35 8.60 1.69
CA LEU A 79 -18.02 8.78 2.28
C LEU A 79 -17.73 10.25 2.59
N LEU A 80 -18.01 11.15 1.64
CA LEU A 80 -17.85 12.60 1.84
C LEU A 80 -18.72 13.11 2.99
N GLY A 81 -19.97 12.64 3.08
CA GLY A 81 -20.89 13.00 4.18
C GLY A 81 -20.36 12.54 5.54
N GLN A 82 -19.77 11.35 5.62
CA GLN A 82 -19.16 10.85 6.84
C GLN A 82 -17.89 11.65 7.22
N LEU A 83 -17.12 12.12 6.24
CA LEU A 83 -15.91 12.94 6.47
C LEU A 83 -16.26 14.38 6.86
N ASP A 84 -17.32 14.95 6.30
CA ASP A 84 -17.76 16.33 6.59
C ASP A 84 -18.26 16.52 8.02
N GLY A 85 -18.51 15.40 8.72
CA GLY A 85 -18.76 15.44 10.15
C GLY A 85 -20.07 16.15 10.57
N PHE A 86 -21.18 15.95 9.83
CA PHE A 86 -22.51 16.38 10.31
C PHE A 86 -22.83 15.78 11.70
N ASP A 87 -22.21 14.62 12.02
CA ASP A 87 -22.12 14.07 13.37
C ASP A 87 -20.66 14.13 13.82
N ASP A 88 -20.41 14.62 15.04
CA ASP A 88 -19.08 14.68 15.62
C ASP A 88 -18.39 13.31 15.48
N ILE A 89 -17.29 13.27 14.68
CA ILE A 89 -16.52 12.05 14.45
C ILE A 89 -15.74 11.65 15.71
N GLY A 90 -15.66 12.54 16.70
CA GLY A 90 -14.97 12.29 17.95
C GLY A 90 -13.49 11.94 17.75
N GLN A 91 -13.04 10.83 18.38
CA GLN A 91 -11.66 10.35 18.30
C GLN A 91 -11.47 9.31 17.17
N VAL A 92 -12.19 9.45 16.06
CA VAL A 92 -11.97 8.63 14.86
C VAL A 92 -11.08 9.40 13.88
N LYS A 93 -10.01 8.77 13.43
CA LYS A 93 -9.10 9.31 12.41
C LYS A 93 -9.11 8.44 11.16
N THR A 94 -9.16 9.09 10.00
CA THR A 94 -9.19 8.40 8.71
C THR A 94 -7.86 8.57 7.99
N ILE A 95 -7.30 7.47 7.48
CA ILE A 95 -6.11 7.44 6.64
C ILE A 95 -6.49 6.78 5.34
N MET A 96 -6.24 7.44 4.22
CA MET A 96 -6.53 6.94 2.89
C MET A 96 -5.23 6.72 2.12
N ALA A 97 -5.16 5.67 1.31
CA ALA A 97 -4.02 5.39 0.45
C ALA A 97 -4.47 5.19 -0.99
N THR A 98 -3.67 5.68 -1.92
CA THR A 98 -3.82 5.47 -3.36
C THR A 98 -2.47 5.46 -4.05
N ASN A 99 -2.37 4.71 -5.13
CA ASN A 99 -1.25 4.75 -6.07
C ASN A 99 -1.50 5.75 -7.22
N ARG A 100 -2.70 6.34 -7.29
CA ARG A 100 -3.13 7.23 -8.39
C ARG A 100 -3.74 8.52 -7.85
N PRO A 101 -2.93 9.40 -7.24
CA PRO A 101 -3.44 10.65 -6.65
C PRO A 101 -4.04 11.61 -7.68
N ASP A 102 -3.62 11.51 -8.95
CA ASP A 102 -4.06 12.32 -10.08
C ASP A 102 -5.53 12.09 -10.48
N VAL A 103 -6.05 10.88 -10.25
CA VAL A 103 -7.43 10.53 -10.61
C VAL A 103 -8.45 10.83 -9.51
N LEU A 104 -8.01 11.22 -8.31
CA LEU A 104 -8.93 11.48 -7.20
C LEU A 104 -9.86 12.66 -7.46
N ASP A 105 -11.11 12.52 -6.99
CA ASP A 105 -12.08 13.61 -7.02
C ASP A 105 -11.62 14.77 -6.13
N PRO A 106 -11.59 16.02 -6.65
CA PRO A 106 -11.22 17.19 -5.85
C PRO A 106 -12.05 17.37 -4.59
N ALA A 107 -13.26 16.86 -4.55
CA ALA A 107 -14.12 16.93 -3.37
C ALA A 107 -13.52 16.24 -2.15
N LEU A 108 -12.77 15.11 -2.35
CA LEU A 108 -12.04 14.46 -1.27
C LEU A 108 -10.89 15.30 -0.72
N LEU A 109 -10.29 16.12 -1.58
CA LEU A 109 -9.09 16.90 -1.27
C LEU A 109 -9.39 18.28 -0.64
N ARG A 110 -10.67 18.58 -0.37
CA ARG A 110 -11.08 19.84 0.28
C ARG A 110 -10.65 19.86 1.76
N PRO A 111 -10.32 21.05 2.29
CA PRO A 111 -10.08 21.24 3.73
C PRO A 111 -11.23 20.69 4.58
N GLY A 112 -10.90 20.08 5.70
CA GLY A 112 -11.86 19.40 6.59
C GLY A 112 -12.11 17.93 6.27
N ARG A 113 -11.67 17.42 5.10
CA ARG A 113 -11.79 16.02 4.67
C ARG A 113 -10.43 15.31 4.67
N LEU A 114 -9.58 15.63 3.69
CA LEU A 114 -8.20 15.15 3.61
C LEU A 114 -7.24 16.33 3.70
N ASP A 115 -6.96 16.77 4.92
CA ASP A 115 -6.15 17.95 5.18
C ASP A 115 -4.66 17.72 4.93
N ARG A 116 -4.19 16.51 5.12
CA ARG A 116 -2.77 16.17 5.00
C ARG A 116 -2.54 15.16 3.90
N LYS A 117 -1.68 15.54 2.96
CA LYS A 117 -1.20 14.68 1.88
C LYS A 117 0.26 14.34 2.17
N VAL A 118 0.57 13.05 2.20
CA VAL A 118 1.91 12.54 2.44
C VAL A 118 2.30 11.68 1.24
N GLU A 119 3.27 12.14 0.48
CA GLU A 119 3.88 11.34 -0.56
C GLU A 119 4.93 10.40 0.06
N ILE A 120 4.89 9.14 -0.35
CA ILE A 120 5.87 8.12 0.06
C ILE A 120 6.71 7.77 -1.17
N PRO A 121 7.89 8.40 -1.35
CA PRO A 121 8.77 8.11 -2.48
C PRO A 121 9.42 6.74 -2.36
N LEU A 122 10.12 6.33 -3.42
CA LEU A 122 10.99 5.15 -3.36
C LEU A 122 12.05 5.33 -2.27
N PRO A 123 12.48 4.23 -1.62
CA PRO A 123 13.44 4.31 -0.54
C PRO A 123 14.83 4.77 -1.06
N ASN A 124 15.46 5.69 -0.32
CA ASN A 124 16.84 6.08 -0.57
C ASN A 124 17.81 4.93 -0.20
N GLU A 125 19.11 5.10 -0.50
CA GLU A 125 20.11 4.04 -0.30
C GLU A 125 20.13 3.52 1.15
N ALA A 126 20.14 4.40 2.15
CA ALA A 126 20.14 4.01 3.56
C ALA A 126 18.86 3.23 3.93
N ALA A 127 17.68 3.70 3.48
CA ALA A 127 16.43 3.00 3.72
C ALA A 127 16.38 1.64 3.02
N ARG A 128 16.99 1.48 1.83
CA ARG A 128 17.09 0.17 1.16
C ARG A 128 17.91 -0.82 2.00
N VAL A 129 19.04 -0.37 2.56
CA VAL A 129 19.86 -1.18 3.47
C VAL A 129 19.05 -1.64 4.68
N ASP A 130 18.31 -0.73 5.31
CA ASP A 130 17.48 -1.08 6.47
C ASP A 130 16.37 -2.06 6.11
N ILE A 131 15.70 -1.87 4.97
CA ILE A 131 14.66 -2.79 4.48
C ILE A 131 15.24 -4.18 4.21
N LEU A 132 16.41 -4.27 3.56
CA LEU A 132 17.11 -5.54 3.35
C LEU A 132 17.45 -6.23 4.66
N LYS A 133 18.00 -5.50 5.64
CA LYS A 133 18.32 -6.03 6.98
C LYS A 133 17.08 -6.56 7.69
N ILE A 134 15.93 -5.85 7.61
CA ILE A 134 14.67 -6.27 8.21
C ILE A 134 14.17 -7.59 7.59
N HIS A 135 14.18 -7.70 6.26
CA HIS A 135 13.71 -8.91 5.58
C HIS A 135 14.67 -10.07 5.69
N ALA A 136 15.98 -9.81 5.72
CA ALA A 136 17.01 -10.82 5.90
C ALA A 136 17.16 -11.31 7.35
N LYS A 137 16.51 -10.67 8.34
CA LYS A 137 16.66 -11.01 9.77
C LYS A 137 16.29 -12.47 10.08
N LYS A 138 15.31 -13.03 9.36
CA LYS A 138 14.81 -14.39 9.57
C LYS A 138 15.54 -15.46 8.72
N ILE A 139 16.46 -15.04 7.87
CA ILE A 139 17.17 -15.93 6.95
C ILE A 139 18.47 -16.37 7.62
N SER A 140 18.75 -17.66 7.60
CA SER A 140 20.02 -18.23 8.04
C SER A 140 21.10 -17.84 7.02
N LYS A 141 22.14 -17.15 7.48
CA LYS A 141 23.21 -16.57 6.63
C LYS A 141 24.55 -17.09 7.07
N TYR A 142 25.46 -17.21 6.12
CA TYR A 142 26.87 -17.51 6.38
C TYR A 142 27.71 -16.25 6.26
N GLY A 143 28.49 -15.94 7.28
CA GLY A 143 29.38 -14.78 7.32
C GLY A 143 28.66 -13.43 7.46
N SER A 144 29.37 -12.37 7.13
CA SER A 144 28.82 -11.01 7.06
C SER A 144 28.33 -10.71 5.64
N ILE A 145 27.15 -10.09 5.52
CA ILE A 145 26.56 -9.66 4.25
C ILE A 145 26.74 -8.15 4.11
N ASP A 146 27.37 -7.69 3.03
CA ASP A 146 27.47 -6.28 2.68
C ASP A 146 26.17 -5.78 2.03
N TYR A 147 25.23 -5.36 2.88
CA TYR A 147 23.95 -4.80 2.41
C TYR A 147 24.10 -3.46 1.70
N ASP A 148 25.17 -2.71 1.95
CA ASP A 148 25.42 -1.42 1.31
C ASP A 148 25.75 -1.62 -0.18
N SER A 149 26.60 -2.56 -0.51
CA SER A 149 26.89 -2.92 -1.91
C SER A 149 25.68 -3.51 -2.64
N ILE A 150 24.86 -4.32 -1.96
CA ILE A 150 23.63 -4.87 -2.52
C ILE A 150 22.62 -3.75 -2.80
N ALA A 151 22.46 -2.79 -1.86
CA ALA A 151 21.54 -1.67 -1.99
C ALA A 151 21.88 -0.74 -3.17
N LYS A 152 23.15 -0.60 -3.53
CA LYS A 152 23.58 0.14 -4.73
C LYS A 152 23.10 -0.49 -6.01
N ILE A 153 23.10 -1.81 -6.11
CA ILE A 153 22.54 -2.54 -7.28
C ILE A 153 21.03 -2.39 -7.37
N CYS A 154 20.35 -2.30 -6.21
CA CYS A 154 18.91 -2.19 -6.06
C CYS A 154 18.39 -0.76 -6.24
N GLU A 155 19.01 0.06 -7.08
CA GLU A 155 18.51 1.38 -7.45
C GLU A 155 17.08 1.25 -8.04
N ASP A 156 16.18 2.18 -7.69
CA ASP A 156 14.78 2.22 -8.08
C ASP A 156 13.91 1.04 -7.59
N PHE A 157 14.41 0.28 -6.62
CA PHE A 157 13.63 -0.80 -6.02
C PHE A 157 12.68 -0.26 -4.94
N ASN A 158 11.45 -0.71 -4.98
CA ASN A 158 10.48 -0.49 -3.91
C ASN A 158 10.66 -1.52 -2.77
N GLY A 159 9.89 -1.38 -1.68
CA GLY A 159 10.00 -2.28 -0.54
C GLY A 159 9.61 -3.74 -0.85
N ALA A 160 8.74 -3.97 -1.84
CA ALA A 160 8.37 -5.31 -2.28
C ALA A 160 9.50 -5.97 -3.08
N ASP A 161 10.15 -5.20 -3.97
CA ASP A 161 11.31 -5.67 -4.73
C ASP A 161 12.45 -6.10 -3.79
N LEU A 162 12.75 -5.28 -2.78
CA LEU A 162 13.79 -5.57 -1.79
C LEU A 162 13.47 -6.83 -0.96
N ARG A 163 12.20 -7.04 -0.63
CA ARG A 163 11.76 -8.29 -0.02
C ARG A 163 11.98 -9.47 -0.96
N ASN A 164 11.65 -9.31 -2.25
CA ASN A 164 11.84 -10.34 -3.26
C ASN A 164 13.32 -10.70 -3.43
N VAL A 165 14.25 -9.72 -3.36
CA VAL A 165 15.70 -10.01 -3.33
C VAL A 165 16.04 -10.98 -2.21
N CYS A 166 15.54 -10.74 -1.00
CA CYS A 166 15.79 -11.63 0.13
C CYS A 166 15.20 -13.04 -0.08
N THR A 167 14.00 -13.12 -0.67
CA THR A 167 13.34 -14.40 -0.97
C THR A 167 14.10 -15.17 -2.05
N GLU A 168 14.46 -14.51 -3.15
CA GLU A 168 15.22 -15.13 -4.26
C GLU A 168 16.61 -15.58 -3.81
N ALA A 169 17.29 -14.81 -2.94
CA ALA A 169 18.57 -15.23 -2.37
C ALA A 169 18.43 -16.56 -1.61
N GLY A 170 17.36 -16.72 -0.82
CA GLY A 170 17.04 -18.00 -0.18
C GLY A 170 16.77 -19.13 -1.18
N MET A 171 16.07 -18.82 -2.28
CA MET A 171 15.81 -19.81 -3.33
C MET A 171 17.08 -20.24 -4.07
N PHE A 172 18.06 -19.33 -4.25
CA PHE A 172 19.36 -19.71 -4.81
C PHE A 172 20.12 -20.69 -3.91
N ALA A 173 20.14 -20.46 -2.59
CA ALA A 173 20.76 -21.37 -1.64
C ALA A 173 20.10 -22.75 -1.68
N ILE A 174 18.77 -22.82 -1.69
CA ILE A 174 18.00 -24.10 -1.77
C ILE A 174 18.31 -24.85 -3.07
N ARG A 175 18.41 -24.15 -4.21
CA ARG A 175 18.76 -24.80 -5.50
C ARG A 175 20.16 -25.40 -5.53
N GLU A 176 21.05 -24.90 -4.69
CA GLU A 176 22.42 -25.40 -4.53
C GLU A 176 22.54 -26.35 -3.31
N ASP A 177 21.41 -26.88 -2.81
CA ASP A 177 21.31 -27.79 -1.65
C ASP A 177 22.05 -27.26 -0.39
N ARG A 178 21.93 -25.93 -0.15
CA ARG A 178 22.56 -25.27 1.00
C ARG A 178 21.49 -24.78 1.99
N ASP A 179 21.76 -24.97 3.28
CA ASP A 179 20.92 -24.47 4.38
C ASP A 179 21.19 -23.00 4.75
N LEU A 180 22.28 -22.43 4.23
CA LEU A 180 22.74 -21.10 4.54
C LEU A 180 22.85 -20.27 3.26
N VAL A 181 22.37 -19.02 3.35
CA VAL A 181 22.44 -18.06 2.26
C VAL A 181 23.79 -17.32 2.31
N LEU A 182 24.46 -17.29 1.18
CA LEU A 182 25.73 -16.57 1.01
C LEU A 182 25.48 -15.14 0.48
N GLU A 183 26.45 -14.27 0.63
CA GLU A 183 26.42 -12.93 0.06
C GLU A 183 26.22 -12.95 -1.46
N GLU A 184 26.86 -13.90 -2.16
CA GLU A 184 26.72 -14.05 -3.61
C GLU A 184 25.27 -14.30 -4.06
N ASP A 185 24.47 -15.01 -3.23
CA ASP A 185 23.08 -15.28 -3.55
C ASP A 185 22.24 -13.99 -3.56
N PHE A 186 22.53 -13.07 -2.65
CA PHE A 186 21.90 -11.74 -2.65
C PHE A 186 22.29 -10.94 -3.89
N PHE A 187 23.55 -10.99 -4.31
CA PHE A 187 23.98 -10.32 -5.55
C PHE A 187 23.32 -10.93 -6.79
N LYS A 188 23.25 -12.25 -6.90
CA LYS A 188 22.55 -12.95 -7.98
C LYS A 188 21.06 -12.57 -8.01
N ALA A 189 20.41 -12.56 -6.84
CA ALA A 189 18.99 -12.20 -6.70
C ALA A 189 18.72 -10.75 -7.10
N ALA A 190 19.54 -9.80 -6.65
CA ALA A 190 19.41 -8.40 -6.98
C ALA A 190 19.53 -8.15 -8.50
N ARG A 191 20.52 -8.78 -9.16
CA ARG A 191 20.70 -8.69 -10.61
C ARG A 191 19.51 -9.28 -11.36
N LYS A 192 19.03 -10.46 -10.98
CA LYS A 192 17.86 -11.12 -11.59
C LYS A 192 16.63 -10.23 -11.53
N ILE A 193 16.31 -9.66 -10.38
CA ILE A 193 15.13 -8.79 -10.23
C ILE A 193 15.32 -7.49 -11.01
N LYS A 194 16.52 -6.92 -11.06
CA LYS A 194 16.81 -5.74 -11.89
C LYS A 194 16.57 -6.00 -13.37
N GLU A 195 16.96 -7.17 -13.86
CA GLU A 195 16.71 -7.58 -15.26
C GLU A 195 15.21 -7.78 -15.53
N GLN A 196 14.49 -8.42 -14.61
CA GLN A 196 13.04 -8.60 -14.73
C GLN A 196 12.31 -7.25 -14.82
N LYS A 197 12.63 -6.29 -13.96
CA LYS A 197 12.06 -4.94 -14.02
C LYS A 197 12.34 -4.22 -15.33
N LYS A 198 13.55 -4.36 -15.85
CA LYS A 198 13.89 -3.78 -17.18
C LYS A 198 13.07 -4.38 -18.31
N LEU A 199 12.77 -5.68 -18.23
CA LEU A 199 11.93 -6.35 -19.24
C LEU A 199 10.47 -5.91 -19.13
N GLU A 200 9.93 -5.79 -17.90
CA GLU A 200 8.57 -5.29 -17.65
C GLU A 200 8.39 -3.87 -18.21
N THR A 201 9.31 -2.97 -17.92
CA THR A 201 9.30 -1.59 -18.44
C THR A 201 9.33 -1.56 -19.97
N LYS A 202 10.13 -2.43 -20.62
CA LYS A 202 10.16 -2.51 -22.09
C LYS A 202 8.85 -3.05 -22.69
N LEU A 203 8.19 -3.99 -22.01
CA LEU A 203 6.91 -4.54 -22.46
C LEU A 203 5.76 -3.52 -22.35
N GLU A 204 5.80 -2.62 -21.37
CA GLU A 204 4.85 -1.51 -21.26
C GLU A 204 5.04 -0.49 -22.39
N TYR A 205 6.28 -0.15 -22.75
CA TYR A 205 6.58 0.73 -23.89
C TYR A 205 6.11 0.19 -25.23
N ASN A 206 6.05 -1.12 -25.42
CA ASN A 206 5.61 -1.75 -26.67
C ASN A 206 4.07 -1.92 -26.77
N LYS A 207 3.32 -1.51 -25.78
CA LYS A 207 1.83 -1.56 -25.76
C LYS A 207 1.16 -0.20 -26.04
N ILE A 208 1.97 0.84 -26.30
CA ILE A 208 1.55 2.15 -26.79
C ILE A 208 1.84 2.24 -28.28
#